data_9c78d9db9e0ddfab70c980a4463c0cd9
#
_entry.id   9c78d9db9e0ddfab70c980a4463c0cd9
#
_cell.length_a   1.000
_cell.length_b   1.000
_cell.length_c   1.000
_cell.angle_alpha   90.00
_cell.angle_beta   90.00
_cell.angle_gamma   90.00
#
_symmetry.space_group_name_H-M   'P 1'
#
loop_
_entity.id
_entity.type
_entity.pdbx_description
1 polymer ?
#
loop_
_entity_poly.entity_id
_entity_poly.type
_entity_poly.pdbx_seq_one_letter_code
_entity_poly.pdbx_strand_id
1 'polypeptide(L)'
;MFIRLCVALLGLNVLCQAQVRFNAGMFGVMEARQLGPGTMSGRITAIEGVNADEGKTLYIGTAGGGIWKSTNAGASYKSIFDKYCQSIGALAVNQKQPKIIYAGTGESNMRNSVSYGVGIYKSTDAGDNWKKIGLDSVEHISKICIHPENDNIIYVAAPGPLWSDSKHRGLYKSVNGGETWQQVFYINAATGCADIILDPKNPEHIIVSMWQFRRQPYSFNSGGPGSGLYKSTDGGKTFTEITKGLPEKPFGRIAIAMAPSDSRQMLAIVESKNTGLFRSSDGGETWQNQSASLNVCARPFYFSTLVFDPNDAQRVYRPAFQFAYSNDGGYSFSEASYDGGWVHSDMHALWINPKHTNIMYLGTDGGVYMSVDNGITWQFNHGLPVGQFYHVSYDLKTPYNIYGGLQDNGSWMAPSAAPGGIGNGNWNRVGGGDGFWTIPDADGKTVYSEYQGGNMYRVNLQNMKSEFIQPQKTSKEDKLRWNWNTPIVTGAKNPQHLYVGAQYLYVSNNQGRTWK
;
A
#
# COMPACT_ATOMS: atom_id res chain seq x y z
N MET A 1 63.17 -49.68 -31.11
CA MET A 1 62.46 -48.62 -31.79
C MET A 1 61.33 -48.17 -30.93
N PHE A 2 61.49 -47.10 -30.13
CA PHE A 2 60.56 -46.68 -29.09
C PHE A 2 59.50 -45.70 -29.68
N ILE A 3 58.21 -46.09 -29.54
CA ILE A 3 57.10 -45.21 -29.83
C ILE A 3 56.72 -44.53 -28.51
N ARG A 4 56.89 -43.22 -28.43
CA ARG A 4 56.45 -42.39 -27.31
C ARG A 4 54.99 -42.03 -27.52
N LEU A 5 54.14 -42.45 -26.60
CA LEU A 5 52.74 -42.06 -26.51
C LEU A 5 52.66 -40.75 -25.70
N CYS A 6 52.35 -39.62 -26.34
CA CYS A 6 52.03 -38.38 -25.65
C CYS A 6 50.55 -38.41 -25.23
N VAL A 7 50.28 -38.51 -23.92
CA VAL A 7 48.98 -38.28 -23.36
C VAL A 7 48.85 -36.80 -23.06
N ALA A 8 48.00 -36.10 -23.79
CA ALA A 8 47.65 -34.71 -23.52
C ALA A 8 46.59 -34.73 -22.38
N LEU A 9 46.98 -34.29 -21.19
CA LEU A 9 46.06 -33.96 -20.12
C LEU A 9 45.40 -32.60 -20.45
N LEU A 10 44.16 -32.65 -20.93
CA LEU A 10 43.28 -31.48 -20.94
C LEU A 10 42.80 -31.26 -19.50
N GLY A 11 43.42 -30.30 -18.84
CA GLY A 11 42.96 -29.78 -17.56
C GLY A 11 41.64 -29.02 -17.73
N LEU A 12 40.54 -29.63 -17.42
CA LEU A 12 39.28 -28.89 -17.19
C LEU A 12 39.43 -28.06 -15.90
N ASN A 13 39.74 -26.77 -16.07
CA ASN A 13 39.53 -25.78 -15.01
C ASN A 13 38.04 -25.59 -14.80
N VAL A 14 37.41 -26.40 -13.95
CA VAL A 14 36.10 -26.10 -13.37
C VAL A 14 36.33 -24.95 -12.41
N LEU A 15 36.11 -23.72 -12.89
CA LEU A 15 35.94 -22.56 -12.03
C LEU A 15 34.68 -22.79 -11.19
N CYS A 16 34.86 -23.46 -10.05
CA CYS A 16 33.83 -23.51 -9.03
C CYS A 16 33.67 -22.10 -8.47
N GLN A 17 32.83 -21.29 -9.08
CA GLN A 17 32.39 -20.05 -8.48
C GLN A 17 31.56 -20.42 -7.27
N ALA A 18 32.22 -20.54 -6.13
CA ALA A 18 31.54 -20.63 -4.84
C ALA A 18 30.76 -19.33 -4.64
N GLN A 19 29.51 -19.34 -5.03
CA GLN A 19 28.59 -18.23 -4.77
C GLN A 19 28.34 -18.21 -3.26
N VAL A 20 29.06 -17.34 -2.55
CA VAL A 20 28.83 -17.11 -1.13
C VAL A 20 27.41 -16.58 -0.97
N ARG A 21 26.49 -17.42 -0.53
CA ARG A 21 25.14 -16.99 -0.17
C ARG A 21 25.21 -16.30 1.18
N PHE A 22 25.13 -14.98 1.17
CA PHE A 22 24.96 -14.23 2.41
C PHE A 22 23.65 -14.61 3.09
N ASN A 23 23.71 -14.94 4.37
CA ASN A 23 22.55 -15.17 5.21
C ASN A 23 22.78 -14.55 6.59
N ALA A 24 21.70 -14.37 7.35
CA ALA A 24 21.77 -13.74 8.67
C ALA A 24 22.76 -14.42 9.64
N GLY A 25 22.95 -15.74 9.53
CA GLY A 25 23.91 -16.48 10.37
C GLY A 25 25.37 -16.13 10.12
N MET A 26 25.73 -15.52 8.97
CA MET A 26 27.08 -15.08 8.68
C MET A 26 27.47 -13.81 9.46
N PHE A 27 26.49 -13.07 9.95
CA PHE A 27 26.67 -11.84 10.75
C PHE A 27 26.72 -12.13 12.25
N GLY A 28 26.66 -13.38 12.66
CA GLY A 28 26.73 -13.81 14.07
C GLY A 28 25.60 -13.24 14.91
N VAL A 29 25.95 -12.49 15.95
CA VAL A 29 25.00 -11.88 16.90
C VAL A 29 24.37 -10.58 16.40
N MET A 30 24.60 -10.15 15.16
CA MET A 30 23.97 -8.96 14.59
C MET A 30 22.53 -9.27 14.16
N GLU A 31 21.62 -9.23 15.11
CA GLU A 31 20.19 -9.34 14.85
C GLU A 31 19.58 -7.96 14.65
N ALA A 32 18.64 -7.85 13.68
CA ALA A 32 17.87 -6.64 13.51
C ALA A 32 16.96 -6.42 14.73
N ARG A 33 17.00 -5.22 15.29
CA ARG A 33 16.16 -4.80 16.39
C ARG A 33 15.12 -3.81 15.90
N GLN A 34 13.86 -4.04 16.24
CA GLN A 34 12.78 -3.13 15.93
C GLN A 34 12.82 -1.91 16.87
N LEU A 35 12.78 -0.72 16.31
CA LEU A 35 12.81 0.56 17.05
C LEU A 35 11.48 1.35 16.91
N GLY A 36 10.59 0.95 16.05
CA GLY A 36 9.41 1.74 15.69
C GLY A 36 9.71 2.64 14.47
N PRO A 37 8.94 3.70 14.21
CA PRO A 37 7.89 4.25 15.06
C PRO A 37 6.56 3.47 14.95
N GLY A 38 5.79 3.44 16.06
CA GLY A 38 4.40 3.01 16.06
C GLY A 38 3.45 4.19 16.32
N THR A 39 3.99 5.36 16.62
CA THR A 39 3.22 6.60 16.89
C THR A 39 2.52 7.12 15.63
N MET A 40 3.21 7.05 14.49
CA MET A 40 2.61 7.09 13.16
C MET A 40 3.09 5.83 12.47
N SER A 41 2.17 5.01 12.01
CA SER A 41 2.51 3.76 11.36
C SER A 41 2.88 4.00 9.88
N GLY A 42 2.33 3.22 8.95
CA GLY A 42 2.57 3.38 7.52
C GLY A 42 1.38 2.85 6.74
N ARG A 43 1.48 2.84 5.42
CA ARG A 43 0.37 2.47 4.54
C ARG A 43 -0.04 1.04 4.72
N ILE A 44 -1.34 0.88 5.01
CA ILE A 44 -2.05 -0.40 5.10
C ILE A 44 -2.81 -0.64 3.80
N THR A 45 -2.49 -1.73 3.13
CA THR A 45 -3.04 -2.05 1.81
C THR A 45 -4.14 -3.11 1.85
N ALA A 46 -4.16 -3.95 2.89
CA ALA A 46 -5.15 -5.00 3.06
C ALA A 46 -5.39 -5.31 4.54
N ILE A 47 -6.63 -5.60 4.90
CA ILE A 47 -7.03 -6.06 6.23
C ILE A 47 -7.98 -7.25 6.06
N GLU A 48 -7.69 -8.35 6.75
CA GLU A 48 -8.55 -9.53 6.81
C GLU A 48 -8.70 -10.01 8.25
N GLY A 49 -9.95 -10.21 8.67
CA GLY A 49 -10.28 -10.79 9.96
C GLY A 49 -10.79 -12.23 9.84
N VAL A 50 -10.61 -13.01 10.89
CA VAL A 50 -11.18 -14.36 10.99
C VAL A 50 -12.61 -14.27 11.53
N ASN A 51 -13.59 -14.68 10.73
CA ASN A 51 -15.01 -14.59 11.12
C ASN A 51 -15.38 -15.55 12.27
N ALA A 52 -14.69 -16.69 12.36
CA ALA A 52 -14.98 -17.71 13.37
C ALA A 52 -14.72 -17.23 14.80
N ASP A 53 -13.71 -16.39 15.01
CA ASP A 53 -13.33 -15.81 16.30
C ASP A 53 -13.79 -14.36 16.48
N GLU A 54 -14.72 -13.92 15.63
CA GLU A 54 -15.32 -12.57 15.69
C GLU A 54 -14.31 -11.45 15.45
N GLY A 55 -13.28 -11.71 14.63
CA GLY A 55 -12.24 -10.74 14.29
C GLY A 55 -11.22 -10.51 15.40
N LYS A 56 -11.10 -11.41 16.37
CA LYS A 56 -9.97 -11.37 17.33
C LYS A 56 -8.65 -11.62 16.62
N THR A 57 -8.65 -12.49 15.61
CA THR A 57 -7.49 -12.67 14.72
C THR A 57 -7.63 -11.79 13.49
N LEU A 58 -6.63 -10.93 13.29
CA LEU A 58 -6.50 -10.01 12.16
C LEU A 58 -5.19 -10.23 11.43
N TYR A 59 -5.23 -10.09 10.12
CA TYR A 59 -4.07 -10.06 9.24
C TYR A 59 -4.02 -8.70 8.55
N ILE A 60 -2.90 -8.01 8.69
CA ILE A 60 -2.67 -6.66 8.15
C ILE A 60 -1.59 -6.75 7.09
N GLY A 61 -1.94 -6.45 5.85
CA GLY A 61 -1.00 -6.28 4.74
C GLY A 61 -0.57 -4.83 4.61
N THR A 62 0.72 -4.62 4.41
CA THR A 62 1.31 -3.29 4.35
C THR A 62 2.03 -3.04 3.03
N ALA A 63 2.18 -1.78 2.64
CA ALA A 63 2.87 -1.42 1.41
C ALA A 63 4.38 -1.72 1.45
N GLY A 64 5.00 -1.72 2.63
CA GLY A 64 6.45 -1.88 2.77
C GLY A 64 6.92 -2.55 4.06
N GLY A 65 6.04 -3.26 4.78
CA GLY A 65 6.38 -3.92 6.06
C GLY A 65 5.85 -5.35 6.17
N GLY A 66 5.53 -6.00 5.04
CA GLY A 66 5.05 -7.38 5.01
C GLY A 66 3.66 -7.56 5.61
N ILE A 67 3.45 -8.69 6.29
CA ILE A 67 2.18 -9.07 6.90
C ILE A 67 2.35 -9.14 8.42
N TRP A 68 1.39 -8.55 9.11
CA TRP A 68 1.31 -8.54 10.56
C TRP A 68 0.05 -9.27 11.03
N LYS A 69 0.18 -10.03 12.11
CA LYS A 69 -0.93 -10.80 12.71
C LYS A 69 -1.20 -10.30 14.11
N SER A 70 -2.46 -10.04 14.42
CA SER A 70 -2.98 -9.89 15.77
C SER A 70 -3.85 -11.10 16.13
N THR A 71 -3.87 -11.50 17.40
CA THR A 71 -4.78 -12.52 17.95
C THR A 71 -5.62 -11.97 19.11
N ASN A 72 -5.60 -10.66 19.29
CA ASN A 72 -6.28 -9.94 20.39
C ASN A 72 -6.94 -8.65 19.90
N ALA A 73 -7.63 -8.73 18.74
CA ALA A 73 -8.40 -7.63 18.16
C ALA A 73 -7.57 -6.36 17.93
N GLY A 74 -6.30 -6.50 17.53
CA GLY A 74 -5.42 -5.38 17.21
C GLY A 74 -4.71 -4.76 18.41
N ALA A 75 -4.86 -5.29 19.63
CA ALA A 75 -4.15 -4.75 20.79
C ALA A 75 -2.63 -4.96 20.71
N SER A 76 -2.18 -6.00 20.02
CA SER A 76 -0.77 -6.21 19.69
C SER A 76 -0.63 -6.96 18.37
N TYR A 77 0.53 -6.81 17.73
CA TYR A 77 0.85 -7.45 16.47
C TYR A 77 2.19 -8.16 16.49
N LYS A 78 2.28 -9.23 15.70
CA LYS A 78 3.52 -9.95 15.39
C LYS A 78 3.72 -9.94 13.88
N SER A 79 4.92 -9.59 13.43
CA SER A 79 5.30 -9.79 12.03
C SER A 79 5.39 -11.29 11.71
N ILE A 80 4.82 -11.68 10.58
CA ILE A 80 4.75 -13.08 10.14
C ILE A 80 5.27 -13.28 8.71
N PHE A 81 5.82 -12.23 8.08
CA PHE A 81 6.23 -12.26 6.67
C PHE A 81 7.63 -11.68 6.42
N ASP A 82 8.48 -11.56 7.45
CA ASP A 82 9.79 -10.90 7.39
C ASP A 82 10.78 -11.48 6.39
N LYS A 83 10.65 -12.78 6.07
CA LYS A 83 11.54 -13.49 5.17
C LYS A 83 11.15 -13.39 3.69
N TYR A 84 10.06 -12.69 3.38
CA TYR A 84 9.43 -12.69 2.06
C TYR A 84 9.31 -11.27 1.50
N CYS A 85 8.58 -11.10 0.41
CA CYS A 85 8.33 -9.79 -0.20
C CYS A 85 7.57 -8.86 0.74
N GLN A 86 8.11 -7.68 1.02
CA GLN A 86 7.55 -6.76 2.01
C GLN A 86 6.37 -5.94 1.50
N SER A 87 6.14 -5.90 0.19
CA SER A 87 5.01 -5.18 -0.40
C SER A 87 3.82 -6.13 -0.59
N ILE A 88 2.73 -5.83 0.08
CA ILE A 88 1.48 -6.61 0.02
C ILE A 88 0.43 -5.80 -0.73
N GLY A 89 -0.25 -6.45 -1.70
CA GLY A 89 -1.35 -5.84 -2.43
C GLY A 89 -2.72 -6.37 -2.02
N ALA A 90 -2.80 -7.65 -1.63
CA ALA A 90 -4.05 -8.29 -1.23
C ALA A 90 -3.83 -9.41 -0.22
N LEU A 91 -4.80 -9.62 0.65
CA LEU A 91 -4.91 -10.76 1.56
C LEU A 91 -6.26 -11.44 1.35
N ALA A 92 -6.33 -12.75 1.61
CA ALA A 92 -7.58 -13.48 1.71
C ALA A 92 -7.45 -14.62 2.73
N VAL A 93 -8.36 -14.67 3.69
CA VAL A 93 -8.49 -15.76 4.67
C VAL A 93 -9.56 -16.73 4.18
N ASN A 94 -9.24 -18.00 4.13
CA ASN A 94 -10.27 -19.03 3.91
C ASN A 94 -11.14 -19.15 5.16
N GLN A 95 -12.33 -18.57 5.13
CA GLN A 95 -13.21 -18.50 6.30
C GLN A 95 -13.76 -19.87 6.75
N LYS A 96 -13.73 -20.90 5.88
CA LYS A 96 -14.04 -22.31 6.25
C LYS A 96 -12.86 -22.99 6.93
N GLN A 97 -11.64 -22.63 6.57
CA GLN A 97 -10.38 -23.15 7.08
C GLN A 97 -9.43 -22.00 7.43
N PRO A 98 -9.63 -21.28 8.57
CA PRO A 98 -8.93 -20.02 8.84
C PRO A 98 -7.40 -20.10 8.99
N LYS A 99 -6.85 -21.32 9.02
CA LYS A 99 -5.41 -21.56 8.93
C LYS A 99 -4.86 -21.36 7.51
N ILE A 100 -5.72 -21.40 6.49
CA ILE A 100 -5.34 -21.18 5.11
C ILE A 100 -5.49 -19.71 4.76
N ILE A 101 -4.38 -19.10 4.36
CA ILE A 101 -4.31 -17.67 4.04
C ILE A 101 -3.56 -17.53 2.72
N TYR A 102 -4.04 -16.63 1.88
CA TYR A 102 -3.37 -16.22 0.65
C TYR A 102 -2.89 -14.78 0.75
N ALA A 103 -1.68 -14.52 0.29
CA ALA A 103 -1.07 -13.20 0.23
C ALA A 103 -0.59 -12.89 -1.19
N GLY A 104 -1.22 -11.92 -1.82
CA GLY A 104 -0.78 -11.35 -3.09
C GLY A 104 0.19 -10.21 -2.85
N THR A 105 1.37 -10.31 -3.44
CA THR A 105 2.43 -9.32 -3.25
C THR A 105 2.36 -8.21 -4.30
N GLY A 106 2.99 -7.06 -3.99
CA GLY A 106 2.99 -5.86 -4.81
C GLY A 106 1.77 -4.96 -4.55
N GLU A 107 2.01 -3.81 -3.96
CA GLU A 107 0.99 -2.80 -3.67
C GLU A 107 0.24 -2.39 -4.95
N SER A 108 -1.09 -2.36 -4.91
CA SER A 108 -1.96 -2.05 -6.05
C SER A 108 -2.53 -0.63 -6.05
N ASN A 109 -2.19 0.20 -5.06
CA ASN A 109 -2.58 1.61 -5.00
C ASN A 109 -1.61 2.44 -5.82
N MET A 110 -1.81 2.44 -7.15
CA MET A 110 -0.87 3.00 -8.11
C MET A 110 -0.73 4.51 -7.95
N ARG A 111 0.52 4.95 -7.77
CA ARG A 111 0.89 6.36 -7.60
C ARG A 111 2.27 6.61 -8.21
N ASN A 112 3.03 7.57 -7.66
CA ASN A 112 4.36 7.94 -8.18
C ASN A 112 5.38 6.80 -8.11
N SER A 113 5.36 6.05 -7.02
CA SER A 113 6.17 4.86 -6.82
C SER A 113 5.42 3.89 -5.92
N VAL A 114 5.38 2.64 -6.32
CA VAL A 114 4.86 1.51 -5.53
C VAL A 114 5.86 0.37 -5.64
N SER A 115 6.05 -0.34 -4.54
CA SER A 115 6.94 -1.50 -4.55
C SER A 115 6.27 -2.66 -5.25
N TYR A 116 6.99 -3.29 -6.17
CA TYR A 116 6.52 -4.48 -6.88
C TYR A 116 6.56 -5.72 -5.99
N GLY A 117 5.75 -6.69 -6.34
CA GLY A 117 5.69 -8.01 -5.74
C GLY A 117 6.38 -9.07 -6.59
N VAL A 118 6.30 -10.30 -6.13
CA VAL A 118 6.92 -11.47 -6.74
C VAL A 118 5.94 -12.65 -6.83
N GLY A 119 4.64 -12.37 -6.96
CA GLY A 119 3.58 -13.36 -7.08
C GLY A 119 2.77 -13.57 -5.79
N ILE A 120 2.20 -14.77 -5.66
CA ILE A 120 1.27 -15.11 -4.59
C ILE A 120 1.86 -16.16 -3.65
N TYR A 121 1.56 -16.03 -2.37
CA TYR A 121 1.96 -16.94 -1.29
C TYR A 121 0.73 -17.54 -0.61
N LYS A 122 0.91 -18.74 -0.07
CA LYS A 122 -0.09 -19.46 0.73
C LYS A 122 0.53 -19.91 2.05
N SER A 123 -0.19 -19.70 3.14
CA SER A 123 0.03 -20.35 4.42
C SER A 123 -1.07 -21.39 4.68
N THR A 124 -0.73 -22.47 5.38
CA THR A 124 -1.68 -23.50 5.84
C THR A 124 -1.68 -23.66 7.35
N ASP A 125 -0.94 -22.81 8.05
CA ASP A 125 -0.72 -22.82 9.51
C ASP A 125 -0.96 -21.46 10.16
N ALA A 126 -1.93 -20.70 9.63
CA ALA A 126 -2.32 -19.39 10.14
C ALA A 126 -1.19 -18.33 10.08
N GLY A 127 -0.30 -18.42 9.10
CA GLY A 127 0.76 -17.46 8.83
C GLY A 127 2.11 -17.77 9.48
N ASP A 128 2.27 -18.90 10.15
CA ASP A 128 3.55 -19.26 10.75
C ASP A 128 4.59 -19.63 9.67
N ASN A 129 4.17 -20.27 8.58
CA ASN A 129 4.99 -20.55 7.42
C ASN A 129 4.26 -20.19 6.12
N TRP A 130 5.02 -19.78 5.11
CA TRP A 130 4.51 -19.38 3.82
C TRP A 130 5.22 -20.10 2.68
N LYS A 131 4.45 -20.51 1.69
CA LYS A 131 4.94 -21.10 0.44
C LYS A 131 4.53 -20.21 -0.73
N LYS A 132 5.47 -19.87 -1.59
CA LYS A 132 5.18 -19.24 -2.87
C LYS A 132 4.49 -20.24 -3.79
N ILE A 133 3.37 -19.87 -4.38
CA ILE A 133 2.50 -20.76 -5.17
C ILE A 133 2.29 -20.26 -6.61
N GLY A 134 3.16 -19.38 -7.12
CA GLY A 134 3.19 -18.97 -8.53
C GLY A 134 2.90 -17.49 -8.75
N LEU A 135 2.52 -17.19 -10.00
CA LEU A 135 2.31 -15.83 -10.52
C LEU A 135 3.56 -14.94 -10.40
N ASP A 136 4.74 -15.51 -10.57
CA ASP A 136 6.04 -14.86 -10.32
C ASP A 136 6.29 -13.61 -11.15
N SER A 137 5.71 -13.54 -12.35
CA SER A 137 5.83 -12.41 -13.28
C SER A 137 4.71 -11.38 -13.12
N VAL A 138 3.82 -11.57 -12.14
CA VAL A 138 2.80 -10.59 -11.79
C VAL A 138 3.36 -9.69 -10.69
N GLU A 139 3.62 -8.44 -11.04
CA GLU A 139 4.26 -7.49 -10.12
C GLU A 139 3.30 -6.93 -9.08
N HIS A 140 2.00 -6.89 -9.38
CA HIS A 140 0.99 -6.34 -8.47
C HIS A 140 -0.26 -7.19 -8.47
N ILE A 141 -0.76 -7.53 -7.28
CA ILE A 141 -2.01 -8.26 -7.06
C ILE A 141 -2.93 -7.37 -6.23
N SER A 142 -4.08 -7.00 -6.81
CA SER A 142 -5.03 -6.07 -6.19
C SER A 142 -6.12 -6.75 -5.37
N LYS A 143 -6.47 -7.98 -5.72
CA LYS A 143 -7.54 -8.73 -5.04
C LYS A 143 -7.34 -10.22 -5.16
N ILE A 144 -7.72 -10.94 -4.11
CA ILE A 144 -7.82 -12.41 -4.09
C ILE A 144 -9.22 -12.76 -3.61
N CYS A 145 -9.95 -13.56 -4.39
CA CYS A 145 -11.27 -14.05 -4.02
C CYS A 145 -11.24 -15.58 -3.93
N ILE A 146 -11.62 -16.11 -2.78
CA ILE A 146 -11.83 -17.55 -2.57
C ILE A 146 -13.30 -17.84 -2.84
N HIS A 147 -13.58 -18.85 -3.65
CA HIS A 147 -14.95 -19.23 -3.98
C HIS A 147 -15.69 -19.70 -2.71
N PRO A 148 -16.89 -19.17 -2.42
CA PRO A 148 -17.56 -19.38 -1.13
C PRO A 148 -17.99 -20.83 -0.89
N GLU A 149 -18.23 -21.62 -1.94
CA GLU A 149 -18.66 -23.02 -1.82
C GLU A 149 -17.51 -24.01 -1.99
N ASN A 150 -16.52 -23.70 -2.83
CA ASN A 150 -15.38 -24.57 -3.13
C ASN A 150 -14.07 -23.80 -2.95
N ASP A 151 -13.42 -23.96 -1.82
CA ASP A 151 -12.19 -23.27 -1.43
C ASP A 151 -10.93 -23.69 -2.22
N ASN A 152 -11.04 -24.67 -3.11
CA ASN A 152 -10.02 -24.95 -4.12
C ASN A 152 -10.07 -23.98 -5.31
N ILE A 153 -11.18 -23.29 -5.52
CA ILE A 153 -11.32 -22.29 -6.58
C ILE A 153 -10.94 -20.92 -6.04
N ILE A 154 -9.95 -20.30 -6.67
CA ILE A 154 -9.41 -19.00 -6.27
C ILE A 154 -9.25 -18.13 -7.50
N TYR A 155 -9.64 -16.87 -7.39
CA TYR A 155 -9.42 -15.86 -8.42
C TYR A 155 -8.43 -14.81 -7.90
N VAL A 156 -7.55 -14.34 -8.81
CA VAL A 156 -6.55 -13.32 -8.52
C VAL A 156 -6.62 -12.23 -9.57
N ALA A 157 -6.94 -11.01 -9.14
CA ALA A 157 -6.89 -9.82 -9.96
C ALA A 157 -5.46 -9.27 -10.02
N ALA A 158 -4.92 -9.19 -11.23
CA ALA A 158 -3.55 -8.77 -11.51
C ALA A 158 -3.51 -7.52 -12.39
N PRO A 159 -3.38 -6.31 -11.82
CA PRO A 159 -3.14 -5.09 -12.57
C PRO A 159 -1.87 -5.16 -13.41
N GLY A 160 -0.85 -5.85 -12.91
CA GLY A 160 0.46 -5.99 -13.54
C GLY A 160 1.35 -4.76 -13.36
N PRO A 161 2.50 -4.69 -14.04
CA PRO A 161 3.55 -3.70 -13.81
C PRO A 161 3.08 -2.25 -14.02
N LEU A 162 3.61 -1.35 -13.18
CA LEU A 162 3.32 0.08 -13.24
C LEU A 162 4.00 0.76 -14.45
N TRP A 163 5.24 0.34 -14.78
CA TRP A 163 6.14 1.02 -15.69
C TRP A 163 6.24 0.41 -17.08
N SER A 164 5.70 -0.79 -17.29
CA SER A 164 5.84 -1.55 -18.53
C SER A 164 4.56 -2.23 -18.96
N ASP A 165 4.47 -2.64 -20.22
CA ASP A 165 3.48 -3.59 -20.68
C ASP A 165 3.84 -5.00 -20.22
N SER A 166 2.82 -5.86 -20.06
CA SER A 166 3.04 -7.24 -19.67
C SER A 166 1.90 -8.16 -20.14
N LYS A 167 2.27 -9.30 -20.70
CA LYS A 167 1.32 -10.39 -20.99
C LYS A 167 0.79 -11.08 -19.72
N HIS A 168 1.36 -10.77 -18.57
CA HIS A 168 0.98 -11.34 -17.27
C HIS A 168 -0.06 -10.48 -16.51
N ARG A 169 -0.65 -9.48 -17.14
CA ARG A 169 -1.81 -8.73 -16.64
C ARG A 169 -3.09 -9.54 -16.80
N GLY A 170 -4.13 -9.26 -16.02
CA GLY A 170 -5.46 -9.84 -16.21
C GLY A 170 -5.99 -10.58 -15.00
N LEU A 171 -6.96 -11.46 -15.22
CA LEU A 171 -7.58 -12.28 -14.19
C LEU A 171 -7.03 -13.71 -14.25
N TYR A 172 -6.63 -14.23 -13.11
CA TYR A 172 -6.17 -15.60 -12.96
C TYR A 172 -7.14 -16.42 -12.12
N LYS A 173 -7.27 -17.71 -12.44
CA LYS A 173 -8.07 -18.70 -11.72
C LYS A 173 -7.23 -19.92 -11.41
N SER A 174 -7.36 -20.41 -10.19
CA SER A 174 -6.93 -21.75 -9.78
C SER A 174 -8.16 -22.59 -9.47
N VAL A 175 -8.08 -23.91 -9.68
CA VAL A 175 -9.13 -24.90 -9.31
C VAL A 175 -8.59 -25.97 -8.36
N ASN A 176 -7.37 -25.81 -7.87
CA ASN A 176 -6.66 -26.74 -7.02
C ASN A 176 -5.95 -26.06 -5.83
N GLY A 177 -6.58 -25.04 -5.28
CA GLY A 177 -6.07 -24.36 -4.07
C GLY A 177 -4.80 -23.57 -4.29
N GLY A 178 -4.52 -23.14 -5.52
CA GLY A 178 -3.36 -22.34 -5.89
C GLY A 178 -2.15 -23.13 -6.37
N GLU A 179 -2.26 -24.45 -6.58
CA GLU A 179 -1.14 -25.25 -7.09
C GLU A 179 -0.82 -24.92 -8.55
N THR A 180 -1.84 -24.63 -9.35
CA THR A 180 -1.70 -24.17 -10.73
C THR A 180 -2.64 -23.00 -11.02
N TRP A 181 -2.25 -22.16 -11.99
CA TRP A 181 -2.97 -20.96 -12.36
C TRP A 181 -3.23 -20.91 -13.85
N GLN A 182 -4.44 -20.51 -14.23
CA GLN A 182 -4.84 -20.20 -15.59
C GLN A 182 -5.20 -18.72 -15.69
N GLN A 183 -4.68 -18.01 -16.69
CA GLN A 183 -5.13 -16.67 -17.05
C GLN A 183 -6.47 -16.82 -17.79
N VAL A 184 -7.57 -16.47 -17.12
CA VAL A 184 -8.93 -16.68 -17.64
C VAL A 184 -9.50 -15.44 -18.35
N PHE A 185 -8.94 -14.26 -18.09
CA PHE A 185 -9.33 -13.03 -18.78
C PHE A 185 -8.13 -12.12 -18.99
N TYR A 186 -7.90 -11.80 -20.27
CA TYR A 186 -6.81 -10.95 -20.75
C TYR A 186 -7.31 -10.11 -21.92
N ILE A 187 -7.04 -8.81 -21.92
CA ILE A 187 -7.42 -7.90 -23.01
C ILE A 187 -6.21 -7.57 -23.87
N ASN A 188 -5.18 -6.97 -23.28
CA ASN A 188 -3.92 -6.63 -23.95
C ASN A 188 -2.81 -6.37 -22.90
N ALA A 189 -1.59 -6.17 -23.36
CA ALA A 189 -0.42 -6.00 -22.50
C ALA A 189 -0.43 -4.72 -21.65
N ALA A 190 -1.26 -3.73 -21.97
CA ALA A 190 -1.39 -2.48 -21.22
C ALA A 190 -2.51 -2.52 -20.18
N THR A 191 -3.41 -3.55 -20.23
CA THR A 191 -4.63 -3.62 -19.42
C THR A 191 -4.60 -4.79 -18.47
N GLY A 192 -4.78 -4.55 -17.17
CA GLY A 192 -4.85 -5.59 -16.14
C GLY A 192 -6.19 -5.60 -15.40
N CYS A 193 -6.41 -6.64 -14.59
CA CYS A 193 -7.57 -6.72 -13.72
C CYS A 193 -7.30 -5.93 -12.43
N ALA A 194 -8.10 -4.90 -12.18
CA ALA A 194 -7.95 -4.03 -11.02
C ALA A 194 -8.81 -4.44 -9.82
N ASP A 195 -9.97 -5.06 -10.08
CA ASP A 195 -10.88 -5.51 -9.03
C ASP A 195 -11.74 -6.68 -9.52
N ILE A 196 -12.21 -7.50 -8.59
CA ILE A 196 -13.10 -8.64 -8.84
C ILE A 196 -14.06 -8.83 -7.67
N ILE A 197 -15.31 -9.17 -7.98
CA ILE A 197 -16.32 -9.58 -7.00
C ILE A 197 -16.97 -10.87 -7.49
N LEU A 198 -17.14 -11.81 -6.57
CA LEU A 198 -17.97 -12.99 -6.73
C LEU A 198 -19.28 -12.76 -5.99
N ASP A 199 -20.41 -13.07 -6.64
CA ASP A 199 -21.70 -13.08 -5.96
C ASP A 199 -21.70 -14.21 -4.89
N PRO A 200 -21.88 -13.88 -3.60
CA PRO A 200 -21.83 -14.88 -2.55
C PRO A 200 -22.97 -15.89 -2.60
N LYS A 201 -24.07 -15.57 -3.32
CA LYS A 201 -25.25 -16.44 -3.49
C LYS A 201 -25.23 -17.22 -4.81
N ASN A 202 -24.48 -16.74 -5.80
CA ASN A 202 -24.28 -17.38 -7.11
C ASN A 202 -22.83 -17.15 -7.57
N PRO A 203 -21.85 -17.92 -7.10
CA PRO A 203 -20.44 -17.67 -7.38
C PRO A 203 -20.01 -17.81 -8.85
N GLU A 204 -20.89 -18.37 -9.71
CA GLU A 204 -20.69 -18.35 -11.17
C GLU A 204 -20.88 -16.94 -11.77
N HIS A 205 -21.60 -16.05 -11.03
CA HIS A 205 -21.74 -14.65 -11.38
C HIS A 205 -20.56 -13.85 -10.81
N ILE A 206 -19.75 -13.31 -11.71
CA ILE A 206 -18.51 -12.59 -11.42
C ILE A 206 -18.53 -11.25 -12.11
N ILE A 207 -18.18 -10.18 -11.39
CA ILE A 207 -17.94 -8.85 -11.97
C ILE A 207 -16.46 -8.54 -11.85
N VAL A 208 -15.85 -8.08 -12.93
CA VAL A 208 -14.44 -7.68 -12.98
C VAL A 208 -14.26 -6.29 -13.57
N SER A 209 -13.33 -5.54 -13.01
CA SER A 209 -12.90 -4.25 -13.51
C SER A 209 -11.54 -4.39 -14.18
N MET A 210 -11.48 -4.08 -15.47
CA MET A 210 -10.23 -4.06 -16.25
C MET A 210 -9.74 -2.63 -16.36
N TRP A 211 -8.45 -2.42 -16.15
CA TRP A 211 -7.83 -1.10 -16.10
C TRP A 211 -6.57 -1.02 -16.94
N GLN A 212 -6.59 -0.11 -17.93
CA GLN A 212 -5.42 0.26 -18.70
C GLN A 212 -4.73 1.44 -18.03
N PHE A 213 -3.45 1.32 -17.72
CA PHE A 213 -2.68 2.39 -17.08
C PHE A 213 -1.19 2.30 -17.42
N ARG A 214 -0.52 3.45 -17.27
CA ARG A 214 0.92 3.54 -17.47
C ARG A 214 1.52 4.69 -16.66
N ARG A 215 2.60 4.41 -15.92
CA ARG A 215 3.45 5.42 -15.30
C ARG A 215 4.66 5.70 -16.19
N GLN A 216 5.00 6.97 -16.26
CA GLN A 216 6.26 7.47 -16.77
C GLN A 216 6.87 8.42 -15.73
N PRO A 217 8.20 8.73 -15.78
CA PRO A 217 8.82 9.59 -14.77
C PRO A 217 8.14 10.96 -14.55
N TYR A 218 7.50 11.48 -15.58
CA TYR A 218 6.89 12.80 -15.62
C TYR A 218 5.34 12.79 -15.73
N SER A 219 4.72 11.61 -15.90
CA SER A 219 3.26 11.51 -16.06
C SER A 219 2.71 10.18 -15.56
N PHE A 220 1.43 10.18 -15.23
CA PHE A 220 0.65 8.98 -14.99
C PHE A 220 -0.60 9.01 -15.87
N ASN A 221 -0.75 8.01 -16.72
CA ASN A 221 -1.95 7.82 -17.51
C ASN A 221 -2.82 6.75 -16.83
N SER A 222 -3.99 7.18 -16.34
CA SER A 222 -5.04 6.30 -15.83
C SER A 222 -6.16 6.25 -16.86
N GLY A 223 -6.26 5.15 -17.55
CA GLY A 223 -7.32 4.93 -18.53
C GLY A 223 -6.84 4.65 -19.94
N GLY A 224 -7.78 4.10 -20.71
CA GLY A 224 -7.60 3.77 -22.11
C GLY A 224 -8.70 2.89 -22.66
N PRO A 225 -8.67 2.54 -23.96
CA PRO A 225 -9.71 1.75 -24.62
C PRO A 225 -9.87 0.33 -24.02
N GLY A 226 -8.82 -0.21 -23.40
CA GLY A 226 -8.86 -1.52 -22.75
C GLY A 226 -9.55 -1.52 -21.38
N SER A 227 -9.76 -0.35 -20.74
CA SER A 227 -10.48 -0.29 -19.48
C SER A 227 -11.98 -0.56 -19.67
N GLY A 228 -12.58 -1.27 -18.74
CA GLY A 228 -13.99 -1.61 -18.79
C GLY A 228 -14.46 -2.41 -17.59
N LEU A 229 -15.77 -2.53 -17.48
CA LEU A 229 -16.46 -3.38 -16.52
C LEU A 229 -17.03 -4.59 -17.28
N TYR A 230 -16.80 -5.79 -16.74
CA TYR A 230 -17.18 -7.03 -17.39
C TYR A 230 -17.87 -7.98 -16.42
N LYS A 231 -18.78 -8.80 -16.91
CA LYS A 231 -19.43 -9.87 -16.16
C LYS A 231 -19.19 -11.23 -16.78
N SER A 232 -19.16 -12.23 -15.94
CA SER A 232 -19.28 -13.64 -16.28
C SER A 232 -20.45 -14.24 -15.52
N THR A 233 -21.14 -15.21 -16.12
CA THR A 233 -22.22 -16.00 -15.50
C THR A 233 -21.91 -17.49 -15.52
N ASP A 234 -20.68 -17.86 -15.86
CA ASP A 234 -20.19 -19.22 -16.04
C ASP A 234 -18.88 -19.51 -15.29
N GLY A 235 -18.66 -18.76 -14.19
CA GLY A 235 -17.47 -18.93 -13.33
C GLY A 235 -16.17 -18.49 -14.00
N GLY A 236 -16.26 -17.49 -14.88
CA GLY A 236 -15.09 -16.91 -15.55
C GLY A 236 -14.60 -17.67 -16.77
N LYS A 237 -15.43 -18.49 -17.40
CA LYS A 237 -15.11 -19.10 -18.71
C LYS A 237 -15.28 -18.11 -19.85
N THR A 238 -16.32 -17.26 -19.77
CA THR A 238 -16.58 -16.18 -20.72
C THR A 238 -16.88 -14.87 -19.99
N PHE A 239 -16.57 -13.74 -20.65
CA PHE A 239 -16.81 -12.39 -20.12
C PHE A 239 -17.52 -11.53 -21.17
N THR A 240 -18.53 -10.79 -20.72
CA THR A 240 -19.28 -9.82 -21.53
C THR A 240 -19.10 -8.42 -20.95
N GLU A 241 -18.84 -7.44 -21.80
CA GLU A 241 -18.68 -6.06 -21.37
C GLU A 241 -20.01 -5.45 -20.92
N ILE A 242 -19.98 -4.75 -19.80
CA ILE A 242 -21.10 -3.98 -19.24
C ILE A 242 -20.98 -2.54 -19.74
N THR A 243 -21.99 -2.04 -20.43
CA THR A 243 -22.00 -0.67 -20.98
C THR A 243 -23.25 0.13 -20.65
N LYS A 244 -24.36 -0.56 -20.34
CA LYS A 244 -25.68 0.09 -20.15
C LYS A 244 -25.69 1.02 -18.94
N GLY A 245 -25.85 2.32 -19.19
CA GLY A 245 -25.95 3.34 -18.15
C GLY A 245 -24.62 3.80 -17.56
N LEU A 246 -23.49 3.23 -18.01
CA LEU A 246 -22.16 3.75 -17.69
C LEU A 246 -21.83 4.97 -18.59
N PRO A 247 -20.86 5.82 -18.19
CA PRO A 247 -20.45 6.97 -19.01
C PRO A 247 -19.76 6.54 -20.31
N GLU A 248 -19.42 7.52 -21.15
CA GLU A 248 -18.63 7.25 -22.35
C GLU A 248 -17.18 6.91 -22.01
N LYS A 249 -16.61 5.95 -22.73
CA LYS A 249 -15.17 5.62 -22.67
C LYS A 249 -14.31 6.77 -23.20
N PRO A 250 -13.01 6.86 -22.85
CA PRO A 250 -12.25 5.85 -22.10
C PRO A 250 -12.44 5.94 -20.58
N PHE A 251 -12.39 4.77 -19.93
CA PHE A 251 -12.40 4.68 -18.48
C PHE A 251 -10.97 4.62 -17.91
N GLY A 252 -10.79 5.16 -16.71
CA GLY A 252 -9.69 4.88 -15.83
C GLY A 252 -9.98 3.66 -14.96
N ARG A 253 -9.56 3.72 -13.68
CA ARG A 253 -9.83 2.66 -12.71
C ARG A 253 -11.31 2.66 -12.29
N ILE A 254 -11.88 1.47 -12.17
CA ILE A 254 -13.24 1.27 -11.68
C ILE A 254 -13.16 0.49 -10.37
N ALA A 255 -13.64 1.08 -9.27
CA ALA A 255 -13.88 0.39 -8.01
C ALA A 255 -15.29 -0.18 -8.01
N ILE A 256 -15.47 -1.41 -7.54
CA ILE A 256 -16.76 -2.10 -7.53
C ILE A 256 -17.09 -2.63 -6.14
N ALA A 257 -18.39 -2.64 -5.81
CA ALA A 257 -18.92 -3.27 -4.60
C ALA A 257 -20.26 -3.92 -4.89
N MET A 258 -20.52 -5.05 -4.25
CA MET A 258 -21.79 -5.78 -4.27
C MET A 258 -22.24 -6.00 -2.84
N ALA A 259 -23.53 -5.78 -2.55
CA ALA A 259 -24.07 -6.01 -1.21
C ALA A 259 -24.19 -7.52 -0.95
N PRO A 260 -23.51 -8.07 0.08
CA PRO A 260 -23.60 -9.51 0.36
C PRO A 260 -25.01 -9.96 0.77
N SER A 261 -25.80 -9.08 1.38
CA SER A 261 -27.19 -9.35 1.77
C SER A 261 -28.18 -9.35 0.59
N ASP A 262 -27.92 -8.54 -0.46
CA ASP A 262 -28.69 -8.49 -1.72
C ASP A 262 -27.76 -8.21 -2.91
N SER A 263 -27.29 -9.25 -3.57
CA SER A 263 -26.32 -9.16 -4.69
C SER A 263 -26.82 -8.40 -5.92
N ARG A 264 -28.12 -8.08 -5.99
CA ARG A 264 -28.66 -7.18 -7.02
C ARG A 264 -28.20 -5.74 -6.82
N GLN A 265 -27.93 -5.35 -5.56
CA GLN A 265 -27.45 -4.01 -5.21
C GLN A 265 -25.94 -3.93 -5.39
N MET A 266 -25.53 -3.11 -6.34
CA MET A 266 -24.12 -2.90 -6.64
C MET A 266 -23.81 -1.41 -6.78
N LEU A 267 -22.57 -1.06 -6.48
CA LEU A 267 -22.02 0.28 -6.71
C LEU A 267 -20.71 0.18 -7.48
N ALA A 268 -20.46 1.16 -8.32
CA ALA A 268 -19.20 1.34 -9.03
C ALA A 268 -18.78 2.81 -9.03
N ILE A 269 -17.52 3.09 -8.67
CA ILE A 269 -16.93 4.40 -8.95
C ILE A 269 -16.17 4.27 -10.26
N VAL A 270 -16.62 4.97 -11.29
CA VAL A 270 -16.06 4.91 -12.64
C VAL A 270 -15.22 6.16 -12.91
N GLU A 271 -13.92 5.99 -12.99
CA GLU A 271 -13.01 7.06 -13.44
C GLU A 271 -13.19 7.28 -14.94
N SER A 272 -13.55 8.50 -15.32
CA SER A 272 -13.75 8.92 -16.71
C SER A 272 -13.65 10.45 -16.82
N LYS A 273 -13.86 11.00 -18.00
CA LYS A 273 -14.03 12.45 -18.17
C LYS A 273 -15.10 13.01 -17.22
N ASN A 274 -16.15 12.22 -16.97
CA ASN A 274 -17.23 12.54 -16.04
C ASN A 274 -17.22 11.47 -14.92
N THR A 275 -16.19 11.46 -14.10
CA THR A 275 -16.05 10.53 -12.96
C THR A 275 -17.27 10.63 -12.06
N GLY A 276 -17.83 9.47 -11.69
CA GLY A 276 -19.04 9.40 -10.87
C GLY A 276 -19.20 8.08 -10.15
N LEU A 277 -20.13 8.07 -9.20
CA LEU A 277 -20.65 6.88 -8.55
C LEU A 277 -21.88 6.41 -9.34
N PHE A 278 -21.87 5.16 -9.71
CA PHE A 278 -22.95 4.48 -10.45
C PHE A 278 -23.52 3.37 -9.58
N ARG A 279 -24.85 3.22 -9.63
CA ARG A 279 -25.60 2.20 -8.90
C ARG A 279 -26.32 1.27 -9.86
N SER A 280 -26.30 -0.02 -9.54
CA SER A 280 -27.14 -1.05 -10.15
C SER A 280 -28.05 -1.66 -9.08
N SER A 281 -29.28 -2.00 -9.48
CA SER A 281 -30.26 -2.73 -8.66
C SER A 281 -30.69 -4.06 -9.29
N ASP A 282 -30.02 -4.47 -10.34
CA ASP A 282 -30.32 -5.66 -11.15
C ASP A 282 -29.10 -6.60 -11.32
N GLY A 283 -28.13 -6.55 -10.39
CA GLY A 283 -26.95 -7.41 -10.42
C GLY A 283 -25.92 -7.00 -11.46
N GLY A 284 -25.86 -5.71 -11.78
CA GLY A 284 -24.87 -5.16 -12.70
C GLY A 284 -25.27 -5.15 -14.18
N GLU A 285 -26.55 -5.45 -14.52
CA GLU A 285 -27.04 -5.41 -15.89
C GLU A 285 -27.17 -3.98 -16.41
N THR A 286 -27.70 -3.08 -15.56
CA THR A 286 -27.85 -1.65 -15.89
C THR A 286 -27.36 -0.77 -14.74
N TRP A 287 -26.86 0.42 -15.07
CA TRP A 287 -26.27 1.34 -14.14
C TRP A 287 -26.88 2.73 -14.26
N GLN A 288 -26.99 3.44 -13.15
CA GLN A 288 -27.47 4.81 -13.08
C GLN A 288 -26.48 5.67 -12.30
N ASN A 289 -26.16 6.85 -12.83
CA ASN A 289 -25.32 7.82 -12.12
C ASN A 289 -26.06 8.33 -10.87
N GLN A 290 -25.39 8.25 -9.72
CA GLN A 290 -25.94 8.72 -8.43
C GLN A 290 -25.27 10.00 -7.96
N SER A 291 -23.96 10.12 -8.12
CA SER A 291 -23.19 11.25 -7.59
C SER A 291 -21.88 11.42 -8.34
N ALA A 292 -21.47 12.68 -8.45
CA ALA A 292 -20.12 13.07 -8.87
C ALA A 292 -19.42 13.89 -7.76
N SER A 293 -19.84 13.74 -6.52
CA SER A 293 -19.24 14.42 -5.36
C SER A 293 -17.75 14.12 -5.28
N LEU A 294 -16.94 15.14 -5.08
CA LEU A 294 -15.48 15.00 -4.98
C LEU A 294 -15.10 14.06 -3.83
N ASN A 295 -15.82 14.12 -2.71
CA ASN A 295 -15.53 13.28 -1.54
C ASN A 295 -15.72 11.79 -1.79
N VAL A 296 -16.66 11.43 -2.69
CA VAL A 296 -16.90 10.03 -3.09
C VAL A 296 -16.01 9.63 -4.25
N CYS A 297 -15.76 10.52 -5.19
CA CYS A 297 -15.14 10.22 -6.49
C CYS A 297 -13.70 10.71 -6.64
N ALA A 298 -13.06 11.21 -5.55
CA ALA A 298 -11.69 11.70 -5.61
C ALA A 298 -10.68 10.61 -6.01
N ARG A 299 -9.79 10.91 -6.95
CA ARG A 299 -8.61 10.12 -7.33
C ARG A 299 -8.88 8.60 -7.41
N PRO A 300 -9.82 8.11 -8.26
CA PRO A 300 -10.22 6.70 -8.26
C PRO A 300 -9.07 5.73 -8.55
N PHE A 301 -8.05 6.17 -9.29
CA PHE A 301 -6.85 5.37 -9.56
C PHE A 301 -6.08 5.01 -8.26
N TYR A 302 -6.20 5.82 -7.22
CA TYR A 302 -5.53 5.63 -5.93
C TYR A 302 -6.47 5.14 -4.84
N PHE A 303 -7.65 5.77 -4.70
CA PHE A 303 -8.70 5.35 -3.77
C PHE A 303 -9.70 4.44 -4.47
N SER A 304 -9.55 3.13 -4.32
CA SER A 304 -10.38 2.15 -5.01
C SER A 304 -11.20 1.28 -4.07
N THR A 305 -11.42 1.73 -2.82
CA THR A 305 -12.15 0.96 -1.81
C THR A 305 -13.59 1.45 -1.71
N LEU A 306 -14.54 0.53 -1.86
CA LEU A 306 -15.97 0.73 -1.68
C LEU A 306 -16.53 -0.55 -1.06
N VAL A 307 -17.25 -0.47 0.06
CA VAL A 307 -17.65 -1.64 0.86
C VAL A 307 -19.08 -1.50 1.32
N PHE A 308 -19.91 -2.50 1.04
CA PHE A 308 -21.20 -2.64 1.70
C PHE A 308 -21.06 -3.27 3.08
N ASP A 309 -21.94 -2.89 4.00
CA ASP A 309 -22.14 -3.66 5.22
C ASP A 309 -22.54 -5.10 4.87
N PRO A 310 -21.94 -6.13 5.49
CA PRO A 310 -22.24 -7.52 5.16
C PRO A 310 -23.72 -7.91 5.32
N ASN A 311 -24.44 -7.26 6.22
CA ASN A 311 -25.79 -7.62 6.61
C ASN A 311 -26.85 -6.61 6.16
N ASP A 312 -26.44 -5.40 5.70
CA ASP A 312 -27.35 -4.31 5.35
C ASP A 312 -26.97 -3.67 4.00
N ALA A 313 -27.73 -3.94 2.94
CA ALA A 313 -27.53 -3.36 1.62
C ALA A 313 -27.80 -1.83 1.55
N GLN A 314 -28.38 -1.23 2.59
CA GLN A 314 -28.55 0.22 2.65
C GLN A 314 -27.30 0.92 3.20
N ARG A 315 -26.43 0.19 3.90
CA ARG A 315 -25.25 0.76 4.50
C ARG A 315 -24.02 0.52 3.64
N VAL A 316 -23.36 1.61 3.23
CA VAL A 316 -22.18 1.61 2.36
C VAL A 316 -21.11 2.49 2.95
N TYR A 317 -19.86 2.06 2.83
CA TYR A 317 -18.69 2.78 3.31
C TYR A 317 -17.75 3.07 2.14
N ARG A 318 -17.23 4.29 2.13
CA ARG A 318 -16.27 4.78 1.14
C ARG A 318 -15.02 5.32 1.85
N PRO A 319 -14.05 4.44 2.18
CA PRO A 319 -12.72 4.85 2.54
C PRO A 319 -12.03 5.49 1.33
N ALA A 320 -11.60 6.73 1.46
CA ALA A 320 -10.93 7.49 0.41
C ALA A 320 -9.96 8.51 1.02
N PHE A 321 -9.96 9.76 0.54
CA PHE A 321 -9.25 10.84 1.20
C PHE A 321 -9.78 11.09 2.62
N GLN A 322 -11.11 10.98 2.77
CA GLN A 322 -11.81 10.95 4.06
C GLN A 322 -12.75 9.75 4.10
N PHE A 323 -13.19 9.37 5.28
CA PHE A 323 -14.16 8.31 5.45
C PHE A 323 -15.57 8.85 5.22
N ALA A 324 -16.25 8.30 4.23
CA ALA A 324 -17.64 8.62 3.97
C ALA A 324 -18.52 7.36 4.10
N TYR A 325 -19.77 7.54 4.47
CA TYR A 325 -20.74 6.47 4.61
C TYR A 325 -22.11 6.87 4.07
N SER A 326 -22.88 5.88 3.64
CA SER A 326 -24.25 5.99 3.18
C SER A 326 -25.14 5.09 4.03
N ASN A 327 -26.37 5.53 4.30
CA ASN A 327 -27.42 4.76 4.96
C ASN A 327 -28.65 4.54 4.05
N ASP A 328 -28.51 4.83 2.77
CA ASP A 328 -29.58 4.76 1.76
C ASP A 328 -29.15 3.98 0.50
N GLY A 329 -28.20 3.05 0.63
CA GLY A 329 -27.73 2.21 -0.48
C GLY A 329 -26.87 2.97 -1.50
N GLY A 330 -26.25 4.08 -1.09
CA GLY A 330 -25.35 4.85 -1.94
C GLY A 330 -26.02 5.99 -2.70
N TYR A 331 -27.27 6.35 -2.37
CA TYR A 331 -27.92 7.52 -2.97
C TYR A 331 -27.32 8.83 -2.44
N SER A 332 -27.01 8.88 -1.14
CA SER A 332 -26.31 10.00 -0.53
C SER A 332 -25.17 9.52 0.37
N PHE A 333 -24.15 10.35 0.55
CA PHE A 333 -23.02 10.09 1.44
C PHE A 333 -22.84 11.24 2.42
N SER A 334 -22.60 10.87 3.68
CA SER A 334 -22.15 11.76 4.75
C SER A 334 -20.69 11.46 5.07
N GLU A 335 -19.93 12.49 5.44
CA GLU A 335 -18.60 12.30 6.00
C GLU A 335 -18.70 11.98 7.49
N ALA A 336 -17.83 11.09 7.98
CA ALA A 336 -17.74 10.86 9.41
C ALA A 336 -17.24 12.13 10.09
N SER A 337 -17.94 12.60 11.10
CA SER A 337 -17.45 13.67 11.96
C SER A 337 -16.41 13.08 12.91
N TYR A 338 -15.21 13.63 12.92
CA TYR A 338 -14.13 13.16 13.77
C TYR A 338 -14.21 13.77 15.19
N ASP A 339 -15.37 13.73 15.82
CA ASP A 339 -15.58 14.26 17.17
C ASP A 339 -14.75 13.55 18.25
N GLY A 340 -14.14 12.41 17.89
CA GLY A 340 -13.31 11.58 18.78
C GLY A 340 -11.81 11.55 18.46
N GLY A 341 -11.33 12.32 17.49
CA GLY A 341 -9.91 12.34 17.12
C GLY A 341 -9.67 12.37 15.60
N TRP A 342 -8.46 12.79 15.22
CA TRP A 342 -8.05 12.85 13.83
C TRP A 342 -7.78 11.44 13.27
N VAL A 343 -8.40 11.10 12.14
CA VAL A 343 -8.07 9.90 11.36
C VAL A 343 -7.17 10.31 10.21
N HIS A 344 -6.08 9.58 10.01
CA HIS A 344 -5.18 9.84 8.90
C HIS A 344 -5.93 9.70 7.57
N SER A 345 -5.77 10.67 6.69
CA SER A 345 -6.30 10.63 5.33
C SER A 345 -5.69 9.49 4.51
N ASP A 346 -6.17 9.32 3.28
CA ASP A 346 -5.68 8.32 2.33
C ASP A 346 -5.91 6.89 2.83
N MET A 347 -7.17 6.45 2.71
CA MET A 347 -7.69 5.18 3.23
C MET A 347 -7.79 4.15 2.10
N HIS A 348 -7.30 2.92 2.35
CA HIS A 348 -7.17 1.90 1.31
C HIS A 348 -7.82 0.56 1.62
N ALA A 349 -8.03 0.25 2.88
CA ALA A 349 -8.58 -1.02 3.32
C ALA A 349 -9.65 -0.82 4.38
N LEU A 350 -10.72 -1.61 4.32
CA LEU A 350 -11.76 -1.67 5.35
C LEU A 350 -12.20 -3.12 5.51
N TRP A 351 -12.12 -3.62 6.72
CA TRP A 351 -12.73 -4.88 7.12
C TRP A 351 -13.83 -4.62 8.14
N ILE A 352 -14.99 -5.23 7.92
CA ILE A 352 -16.17 -5.14 8.78
C ILE A 352 -16.43 -6.53 9.37
N ASN A 353 -16.58 -6.61 10.67
CA ASN A 353 -16.92 -7.88 11.32
C ASN A 353 -18.34 -8.32 10.90
N PRO A 354 -18.50 -9.47 10.22
CA PRO A 354 -19.80 -9.87 9.70
C PRO A 354 -20.80 -10.30 10.76
N LYS A 355 -20.36 -10.60 12.00
CA LYS A 355 -21.24 -10.91 13.14
C LYS A 355 -21.60 -9.66 13.94
N HIS A 356 -20.72 -8.67 13.97
CA HIS A 356 -20.85 -7.43 14.73
C HIS A 356 -20.44 -6.26 13.85
N THR A 357 -21.31 -5.84 12.91
CA THR A 357 -20.96 -4.88 11.85
C THR A 357 -20.62 -3.47 12.36
N ASN A 358 -20.89 -3.19 13.63
CA ASN A 358 -20.41 -2.01 14.32
C ASN A 358 -18.88 -2.05 14.60
N ILE A 359 -18.24 -3.22 14.54
CA ILE A 359 -16.80 -3.38 14.72
C ILE A 359 -16.12 -3.37 13.35
N MET A 360 -15.24 -2.42 13.14
CA MET A 360 -14.56 -2.19 11.87
C MET A 360 -13.07 -1.89 12.07
N TYR A 361 -12.26 -2.27 11.09
CA TYR A 361 -10.84 -1.91 11.02
C TYR A 361 -10.56 -1.22 9.70
N LEU A 362 -10.00 -0.01 9.78
CA LEU A 362 -9.70 0.87 8.66
C LEU A 362 -8.19 0.98 8.49
N GLY A 363 -7.71 0.73 7.28
CA GLY A 363 -6.32 0.90 6.89
C GLY A 363 -6.09 2.20 6.11
N THR A 364 -5.13 2.99 6.56
CA THR A 364 -4.78 4.30 6.00
C THR A 364 -3.29 4.36 5.66
N ASP A 365 -2.83 5.48 5.10
CA ASP A 365 -1.40 5.76 4.91
C ASP A 365 -0.65 5.99 6.24
N GLY A 366 -1.37 6.19 7.34
CA GLY A 366 -0.82 6.38 8.69
C GLY A 366 -1.01 5.20 9.64
N GLY A 367 -1.59 4.08 9.19
CA GLY A 367 -1.77 2.90 10.04
C GLY A 367 -3.20 2.37 10.11
N VAL A 368 -3.48 1.59 11.14
CA VAL A 368 -4.78 0.95 11.39
C VAL A 368 -5.58 1.74 12.42
N TYR A 369 -6.86 1.91 12.14
CA TYR A 369 -7.85 2.46 13.07
C TYR A 369 -8.95 1.43 13.31
N MET A 370 -9.52 1.42 14.53
CA MET A 370 -10.65 0.58 14.92
C MET A 370 -11.86 1.45 15.28
N SER A 371 -13.02 1.05 14.82
CA SER A 371 -14.33 1.59 15.23
C SER A 371 -15.15 0.49 15.88
N VAL A 372 -16.01 0.88 16.84
CA VAL A 372 -16.98 0.00 17.50
C VAL A 372 -18.42 0.54 17.40
N ASP A 373 -18.62 1.57 16.57
CA ASP A 373 -19.88 2.32 16.44
C ASP A 373 -20.23 2.61 14.96
N ASN A 374 -19.95 1.64 14.07
CA ASN A 374 -20.22 1.73 12.62
C ASN A 374 -19.42 2.84 11.90
N GLY A 375 -18.23 3.15 12.36
CA GLY A 375 -17.37 4.14 11.71
C GLY A 375 -17.68 5.59 12.08
N ILE A 376 -18.48 5.83 13.14
CA ILE A 376 -18.75 7.19 13.64
C ILE A 376 -17.51 7.73 14.35
N THR A 377 -16.91 6.93 15.23
CA THR A 377 -15.64 7.26 15.89
C THR A 377 -14.57 6.22 15.62
N TRP A 378 -13.30 6.66 15.67
CA TRP A 378 -12.16 5.82 15.35
C TRP A 378 -11.05 5.97 16.38
N GLN A 379 -10.49 4.84 16.79
CA GLN A 379 -9.32 4.78 17.66
C GLN A 379 -8.10 4.30 16.88
N PHE A 380 -7.00 5.06 16.95
CA PHE A 380 -5.73 4.67 16.34
C PHE A 380 -5.11 3.47 17.07
N ASN A 381 -4.60 2.53 16.30
CA ASN A 381 -3.93 1.34 16.81
C ASN A 381 -2.42 1.57 16.88
N HIS A 382 -1.89 1.80 18.07
CA HIS A 382 -0.49 2.14 18.32
C HIS A 382 0.49 0.96 18.23
N GLY A 383 0.02 -0.27 18.01
CA GLY A 383 0.83 -1.47 18.09
C GLY A 383 1.55 -1.89 16.80
N LEU A 384 1.43 -1.12 15.68
CA LEU A 384 1.89 -1.54 14.36
C LEU A 384 3.02 -0.63 13.82
N PRO A 385 4.30 -1.00 13.99
CA PRO A 385 5.44 -0.18 13.62
C PRO A 385 5.89 -0.44 12.17
N VAL A 386 5.16 0.06 11.18
CA VAL A 386 5.40 -0.16 9.73
C VAL A 386 5.63 1.13 8.95
N GLY A 387 6.37 2.07 9.51
CA GLY A 387 6.68 3.34 8.84
C GLY A 387 7.50 3.15 7.56
N GLN A 388 7.19 3.93 6.51
CA GLN A 388 7.91 3.96 5.24
C GLN A 388 8.92 5.10 5.23
N PHE A 389 10.17 4.84 5.61
CA PHE A 389 11.23 5.83 5.58
C PHE A 389 11.71 6.10 4.14
N TYR A 390 11.81 7.37 3.76
CA TYR A 390 12.52 7.80 2.56
C TYR A 390 14.03 7.85 2.78
N HIS A 391 14.45 8.45 3.90
CA HIS A 391 15.86 8.56 4.29
C HIS A 391 16.01 8.34 5.79
N VAL A 392 17.16 7.83 6.20
CA VAL A 392 17.54 7.65 7.60
C VAL A 392 18.91 8.24 7.80
N SER A 393 19.09 8.98 8.91
CA SER A 393 20.37 9.49 9.38
C SER A 393 20.54 9.23 10.89
N TYR A 394 21.73 9.46 11.39
CA TYR A 394 22.04 9.28 12.80
C TYR A 394 23.08 10.32 13.28
N ASP A 395 23.10 10.58 14.58
CA ASP A 395 24.17 11.35 15.22
C ASP A 395 25.20 10.43 15.92
N LEU A 396 26.26 11.02 16.47
CA LEU A 396 27.36 10.28 17.13
C LEU A 396 27.26 10.31 18.66
N LYS A 397 26.09 10.58 19.22
CA LYS A 397 25.86 10.54 20.66
C LYS A 397 25.88 9.11 21.21
N THR A 398 25.91 8.97 22.52
CA THR A 398 25.79 7.68 23.20
C THR A 398 24.69 7.77 24.27
N PRO A 399 23.54 7.09 24.08
CA PRO A 399 23.12 6.40 22.83
C PRO A 399 22.97 7.40 21.68
N TYR A 400 23.24 6.95 20.44
CA TYR A 400 23.02 7.77 19.26
C TYR A 400 21.52 7.92 18.99
N ASN A 401 21.14 9.00 18.34
CA ASN A 401 19.78 9.18 17.85
C ASN A 401 19.68 8.79 16.38
N ILE A 402 18.49 8.32 16.00
CA ILE A 402 18.09 8.02 14.64
C ILE A 402 17.10 9.10 14.21
N TYR A 403 17.27 9.57 12.99
CA TYR A 403 16.43 10.59 12.36
C TYR A 403 15.94 10.05 11.02
N GLY A 404 14.70 10.36 10.65
CA GLY A 404 14.20 9.97 9.34
C GLY A 404 12.87 10.63 8.99
N GLY A 405 12.70 10.84 7.70
CA GLY A 405 11.44 11.29 7.10
C GLY A 405 10.65 10.11 6.56
N LEU A 406 9.35 10.14 6.78
CA LEU A 406 8.40 9.10 6.44
C LEU A 406 7.45 9.57 5.36
N GLN A 407 7.12 8.70 4.42
CA GLN A 407 6.06 8.96 3.46
C GLN A 407 4.76 9.22 4.20
N ASP A 408 4.10 10.34 3.88
CA ASP A 408 2.81 10.80 4.40
C ASP A 408 2.78 11.07 5.93
N ASN A 409 3.88 10.82 6.67
CA ASN A 409 3.89 10.78 8.14
C ASN A 409 4.92 11.70 8.80
N GLY A 410 5.47 12.67 8.07
CA GLY A 410 6.41 13.67 8.60
C GLY A 410 7.81 13.13 8.88
N SER A 411 8.57 13.90 9.67
CA SER A 411 9.93 13.55 10.06
C SER A 411 10.05 13.35 11.56
N TRP A 412 10.80 12.33 11.96
CA TRP A 412 10.87 11.88 13.34
C TRP A 412 12.31 11.63 13.79
N MET A 413 12.50 11.64 15.11
CA MET A 413 13.74 11.24 15.77
C MET A 413 13.46 10.40 17.01
N ALA A 414 14.36 9.48 17.32
CA ALA A 414 14.36 8.73 18.58
C ALA A 414 15.79 8.33 18.97
N PRO A 415 16.07 8.10 20.28
CA PRO A 415 17.33 7.50 20.68
C PRO A 415 17.39 6.03 20.23
N SER A 416 18.57 5.51 19.96
CA SER A 416 18.78 4.11 19.61
C SER A 416 18.57 3.15 20.79
N ALA A 417 18.62 3.65 22.02
CA ALA A 417 18.37 2.90 23.24
C ALA A 417 17.77 3.82 24.33
N ALA A 418 16.87 3.25 25.14
CA ALA A 418 16.30 3.90 26.33
C ALA A 418 16.10 2.86 27.44
N PRO A 419 16.09 3.26 28.73
CA PRO A 419 15.70 2.38 29.83
C PRO A 419 14.31 1.77 29.57
N GLY A 420 14.18 0.46 29.69
CA GLY A 420 12.94 -0.25 29.38
C GLY A 420 12.67 -0.53 27.89
N GLY A 421 13.60 -0.16 27.00
CA GLY A 421 13.46 -0.31 25.54
C GLY A 421 12.91 0.94 24.85
N ILE A 422 12.88 0.93 23.52
CA ILE A 422 12.30 2.00 22.70
C ILE A 422 10.82 1.73 22.51
N GLY A 423 9.99 2.68 22.91
CA GLY A 423 8.54 2.70 22.68
C GLY A 423 8.09 3.95 21.93
N ASN A 424 6.79 4.05 21.66
CA ASN A 424 6.19 5.17 20.92
C ASN A 424 6.52 6.55 21.55
N GLY A 425 6.54 6.64 22.87
CA GLY A 425 6.86 7.88 23.59
C GLY A 425 8.31 8.36 23.45
N ASN A 426 9.22 7.55 22.90
CA ASN A 426 10.59 7.94 22.62
C ASN A 426 10.76 8.64 21.27
N TRP A 427 9.77 8.55 20.40
CA TRP A 427 9.78 9.18 19.09
C TRP A 427 9.23 10.59 19.15
N ASN A 428 10.02 11.56 18.71
CA ASN A 428 9.66 12.97 18.66
C ASN A 428 9.55 13.44 17.21
N ARG A 429 8.45 14.12 16.89
CA ARG A 429 8.23 14.70 15.57
C ARG A 429 9.11 15.95 15.39
N VAL A 430 9.87 15.99 14.31
CA VAL A 430 10.78 17.11 13.96
C VAL A 430 10.44 17.76 12.61
N GLY A 431 9.43 17.26 11.89
CA GLY A 431 8.98 17.83 10.63
C GLY A 431 7.61 17.32 10.21
N GLY A 432 7.01 17.96 9.21
CA GLY A 432 5.70 17.62 8.64
C GLY A 432 5.78 17.08 7.21
N GLY A 433 4.61 16.95 6.57
CA GLY A 433 4.45 16.54 5.16
C GLY A 433 4.91 15.11 4.87
N ASP A 434 5.28 14.83 3.63
CA ASP A 434 6.15 13.70 3.28
C ASP A 434 7.56 14.07 3.74
N GLY A 435 7.98 13.56 4.89
CA GLY A 435 9.31 13.85 5.41
C GLY A 435 10.37 13.13 4.58
N PHE A 436 11.37 13.87 4.13
CA PHE A 436 12.48 13.29 3.35
C PHE A 436 13.78 13.32 4.14
N TRP A 437 14.65 14.29 3.84
CA TRP A 437 15.90 14.43 4.55
C TRP A 437 15.69 14.99 5.95
N THR A 438 16.19 14.28 6.94
CA THR A 438 16.18 14.69 8.34
C THR A 438 17.59 14.49 8.88
N ILE A 439 18.39 15.57 8.92
CA ILE A 439 19.84 15.52 9.13
C ILE A 439 20.20 16.23 10.42
N PRO A 440 20.83 15.56 11.39
CA PRO A 440 21.36 16.23 12.59
C PRO A 440 22.56 17.11 12.24
N ASP A 441 22.61 18.29 12.84
CA ASP A 441 23.82 19.12 12.84
C ASP A 441 24.84 18.61 13.85
N ALA A 442 26.12 18.81 13.58
CA ALA A 442 27.19 18.43 14.48
C ALA A 442 27.20 19.19 15.83
N ASP A 443 26.43 20.30 15.94
CA ASP A 443 26.22 21.02 17.18
C ASP A 443 25.43 20.22 18.24
N GLY A 444 24.79 19.11 17.82
CA GLY A 444 23.98 18.24 18.65
C GLY A 444 22.69 18.86 19.18
N LYS A 445 22.31 20.05 18.69
CA LYS A 445 21.15 20.83 19.14
C LYS A 445 20.20 21.16 18.01
N THR A 446 20.65 21.01 16.77
CA THR A 446 19.93 21.38 15.56
C THR A 446 19.68 20.16 14.70
N VAL A 447 18.51 20.08 14.06
CA VAL A 447 18.21 19.16 12.99
C VAL A 447 17.63 19.92 11.80
N TYR A 448 18.02 19.54 10.59
CA TYR A 448 17.45 20.02 9.35
C TYR A 448 16.41 19.01 8.88
N SER A 449 15.18 19.47 8.65
CA SER A 449 14.07 18.64 8.18
C SER A 449 13.55 19.20 6.87
N GLU A 450 13.38 18.34 5.88
CA GLU A 450 12.86 18.70 4.56
C GLU A 450 11.61 17.90 4.23
N TYR A 451 10.63 18.51 3.60
CA TYR A 451 9.47 17.88 3.02
C TYR A 451 9.20 18.39 1.60
N GLN A 452 8.16 17.87 0.94
CA GLN A 452 7.85 18.03 -0.49
C GLN A 452 8.23 19.38 -1.07
N GLY A 453 8.98 19.36 -2.19
CA GLY A 453 9.29 20.59 -2.94
C GLY A 453 10.33 21.47 -2.26
N GLY A 454 11.23 20.87 -1.49
CA GLY A 454 12.34 21.56 -0.85
C GLY A 454 11.95 22.46 0.32
N ASN A 455 10.77 22.25 0.90
CA ASN A 455 10.38 22.98 2.10
C ASN A 455 11.27 22.54 3.27
N MET A 456 12.23 23.37 3.62
CA MET A 456 13.28 23.06 4.57
C MET A 456 13.16 23.90 5.84
N TYR A 457 13.39 23.24 6.95
CA TYR A 457 13.37 23.84 8.29
C TYR A 457 14.61 23.49 9.06
N ARG A 458 15.09 24.44 9.83
CA ARG A 458 16.03 24.24 10.91
C ARG A 458 15.25 24.16 12.21
N VAL A 459 15.35 23.05 12.91
CA VAL A 459 14.62 22.76 14.16
C VAL A 459 15.61 22.75 15.32
N ASN A 460 15.35 23.55 16.33
CA ASN A 460 16.13 23.52 17.57
C ASN A 460 15.55 22.45 18.50
N LEU A 461 16.34 21.43 18.80
CA LEU A 461 15.93 20.27 19.61
C LEU A 461 15.70 20.57 21.09
N GLN A 462 16.18 21.71 21.60
CA GLN A 462 16.00 22.07 23.01
C GLN A 462 14.61 22.68 23.30
N ASN A 463 14.03 23.35 22.33
CA ASN A 463 12.75 24.04 22.50
C ASN A 463 11.74 23.74 21.38
N MET A 464 12.09 22.85 20.43
CA MET A 464 11.30 22.44 19.27
C MET A 464 10.84 23.58 18.36
N LYS A 465 11.50 24.76 18.42
CA LYS A 465 11.23 25.85 17.49
C LYS A 465 11.84 25.56 16.13
N SER A 466 11.05 25.77 15.10
CA SER A 466 11.44 25.60 13.70
C SER A 466 11.54 26.95 13.00
N GLU A 467 12.54 27.08 12.13
CA GLU A 467 12.74 28.24 11.25
C GLU A 467 12.79 27.76 9.80
N PHE A 468 12.04 28.39 8.92
CA PHE A 468 12.06 28.10 7.50
C PHE A 468 13.35 28.62 6.87
N ILE A 469 14.08 27.74 6.17
CA ILE A 469 15.42 28.03 5.66
C ILE A 469 15.57 27.79 4.14
N GLN A 470 14.53 27.46 3.42
CA GLN A 470 14.60 27.26 1.96
C GLN A 470 15.17 28.52 1.28
N PRO A 471 16.15 28.39 0.37
CA PRO A 471 16.59 29.52 -0.44
C PRO A 471 15.43 30.19 -1.18
N GLN A 472 15.35 31.49 -1.08
CA GLN A 472 14.33 32.31 -1.74
C GLN A 472 14.91 32.98 -2.97
N LYS A 473 14.13 33.05 -4.05
CA LYS A 473 14.56 33.78 -5.26
C LYS A 473 14.67 35.26 -4.98
N THR A 474 15.60 35.91 -5.64
CA THR A 474 15.59 37.38 -5.77
C THR A 474 14.54 37.79 -6.79
N SER A 475 14.10 39.07 -6.76
CA SER A 475 13.04 39.57 -7.65
C SER A 475 13.35 39.49 -9.14
N LYS A 476 14.61 39.29 -9.52
CA LYS A 476 15.11 39.20 -10.92
C LYS A 476 15.31 37.77 -11.42
N GLU A 477 15.17 36.78 -10.56
CA GLU A 477 15.43 35.39 -10.92
C GLU A 477 14.16 34.65 -11.36
N ASP A 478 14.31 33.62 -12.18
CA ASP A 478 13.25 32.69 -12.50
C ASP A 478 12.76 31.96 -11.24
N LYS A 479 11.51 31.46 -11.29
CA LYS A 479 10.97 30.63 -10.21
C LYS A 479 11.92 29.45 -9.93
N LEU A 480 12.32 29.25 -8.68
CA LEU A 480 13.13 28.12 -8.29
C LEU A 480 12.33 26.81 -8.47
N ARG A 481 13.00 25.82 -9.07
CA ARG A 481 12.43 24.51 -9.35
C ARG A 481 12.99 23.49 -8.35
N TRP A 482 12.17 23.14 -7.39
CA TRP A 482 12.51 22.18 -6.35
C TRP A 482 12.02 20.78 -6.75
N ASN A 483 12.86 19.76 -6.50
CA ASN A 483 12.43 18.38 -6.62
C ASN A 483 11.45 18.04 -5.49
N TRP A 484 10.64 17.02 -5.68
CA TRP A 484 9.79 16.45 -4.63
C TRP A 484 10.62 16.07 -3.40
N ASN A 485 11.68 15.31 -3.59
CA ASN A 485 12.69 14.95 -2.60
C ASN A 485 13.95 15.75 -2.91
N THR A 486 14.07 16.93 -2.34
CA THR A 486 15.18 17.86 -2.58
C THR A 486 16.39 17.45 -1.75
N PRO A 487 17.59 17.28 -2.37
CA PRO A 487 18.78 16.94 -1.62
C PRO A 487 19.26 18.11 -0.74
N ILE A 488 19.54 17.81 0.52
CA ILE A 488 20.20 18.67 1.49
C ILE A 488 21.36 17.91 2.12
N VAL A 489 22.53 18.55 2.22
CA VAL A 489 23.76 17.93 2.75
C VAL A 489 24.51 18.91 3.65
N THR A 490 25.02 18.43 4.78
CA THR A 490 25.98 19.17 5.60
C THR A 490 27.41 19.02 5.09
N GLY A 491 28.23 20.04 5.27
CA GLY A 491 29.63 19.99 4.86
C GLY A 491 30.46 19.05 5.73
N ALA A 492 31.14 18.07 5.13
CA ALA A 492 31.95 17.09 5.86
C ALA A 492 33.10 17.69 6.70
N LYS A 493 33.72 18.78 6.20
CA LYS A 493 34.83 19.47 6.91
C LYS A 493 34.34 20.62 7.78
N ASN A 494 33.21 21.24 7.43
CA ASN A 494 32.59 22.30 8.18
C ASN A 494 31.07 22.06 8.24
N PRO A 495 30.59 21.46 9.33
CA PRO A 495 29.18 21.10 9.49
C PRO A 495 28.21 22.30 9.45
N GLN A 496 28.67 23.51 9.69
CA GLN A 496 27.82 24.72 9.56
C GLN A 496 27.49 25.06 8.09
N HIS A 497 28.21 24.47 7.15
CA HIS A 497 27.91 24.61 5.73
C HIS A 497 26.76 23.67 5.35
N LEU A 498 25.76 24.22 4.71
CA LEU A 498 24.67 23.48 4.06
C LEU A 498 24.74 23.65 2.56
N TYR A 499 24.47 22.57 1.86
CA TYR A 499 24.35 22.53 0.40
C TYR A 499 22.95 22.03 0.04
N VAL A 500 22.30 22.74 -0.88
CA VAL A 500 20.95 22.41 -1.33
C VAL A 500 20.85 22.59 -2.84
N GLY A 501 20.19 21.66 -3.52
CA GLY A 501 20.05 21.66 -4.98
C GLY A 501 18.64 22.00 -5.44
N ALA A 502 18.52 23.08 -6.26
CA ALA A 502 17.39 23.33 -7.15
C ALA A 502 17.90 23.23 -8.59
N GLN A 503 17.53 24.16 -9.49
CA GLN A 503 18.26 24.32 -10.75
C GLN A 503 19.64 24.96 -10.56
N TYR A 504 19.92 25.48 -9.38
CA TYR A 504 21.20 25.99 -8.92
C TYR A 504 21.63 25.25 -7.65
N LEU A 505 22.92 25.20 -7.38
CA LEU A 505 23.48 24.77 -6.12
C LEU A 505 23.57 25.95 -5.17
N TYR A 506 22.87 25.89 -4.04
CA TYR A 506 22.92 26.88 -2.98
C TYR A 506 23.85 26.43 -1.87
N VAL A 507 24.64 27.38 -1.33
CA VAL A 507 25.54 27.16 -0.21
C VAL A 507 25.22 28.15 0.91
N SER A 508 25.04 27.67 2.11
CA SER A 508 24.95 28.48 3.31
C SER A 508 26.14 28.22 4.23
N ASN A 509 26.72 29.29 4.80
CA ASN A 509 27.80 29.19 5.78
C ASN A 509 27.31 29.44 7.22
N ASN A 510 26.01 29.56 7.44
CA ASN A 510 25.41 29.93 8.70
C ASN A 510 24.12 29.17 8.98
N GLN A 511 24.14 27.85 8.75
CA GLN A 511 23.04 26.94 9.03
C GLN A 511 21.72 27.32 8.33
N GLY A 512 21.79 27.76 7.07
CA GLY A 512 20.61 28.09 6.25
C GLY A 512 20.00 29.47 6.50
N ARG A 513 20.60 30.33 7.32
CA ARG A 513 20.09 31.70 7.54
C ARG A 513 20.23 32.58 6.32
N THR A 514 21.33 32.43 5.58
CA THR A 514 21.55 33.08 4.29
C THR A 514 22.15 32.12 3.29
N TRP A 515 21.92 32.36 2.02
CA TRP A 515 22.33 31.50 0.91
C TRP A 515 23.08 32.29 -0.16
N LYS A 516 24.02 31.62 -0.81
CA LYS A 516 24.75 32.10 -1.98
C LYS A 516 24.56 31.15 -3.15
#